data_082c3108c740c9f3e21a75e25320e529
#
_entry.id   082c3108c740c9f3e21a75e25320e529
#
_cell.length_a   1.000
_cell.length_b   1.000
_cell.length_c   1.000
_cell.angle_alpha   90.00
_cell.angle_beta   90.00
_cell.angle_gamma   90.00
#
_symmetry.space_group_name_H-M   'P 1'
#
loop_
_entity.id
_entity.type
_entity.pdbx_description
1 polymer ?
#
loop_
_entity_poly.entity_id
_entity_poly.type
_entity_poly.pdbx_seq_one_letter_code
_entity_poly.pdbx_strand_id
1 'polypeptide(L)'
;EIESEITDVQIKYEKIKESSKNKSAELKRYLEKLNKLKELFYRLELSDYDKELLNNKILIVVGKAGIGKTQLFANESISLLNANENALLIIGSECLSDINILEQLKNNLRLDFEFEDVIDILEVIGETSGKIVPILIDALNESWKPQLWKSVLPILYKKISDKKYVRLAVSFRSEYQKSILPERFLEWDNVVQIEHMGFRSNPFDAARKFLGYYGIQFTPLHMFISNIENPLFLTLYCKTYRGDEAELPVLYDRLLENANDKLHIKLARPIETAGYDQSDNIVLPIVEALSKQALLTGKRQFEKDEIEAMPIWSTLGLAARPFITQLIRENILHDYELNGKNYVYFSFDQM
;
A
#
# COMPACT_ATOMS: atom_id res chain seq x y z
N GLU A 1 -9.82 -33.59 -16.26
CA GLU A 1 -10.65 -34.46 -15.38
C GLU A 1 -12.13 -34.04 -15.42
N ILE A 2 -12.50 -32.80 -15.13
CA ILE A 2 -13.90 -32.33 -15.13
C ILE A 2 -14.54 -32.47 -16.52
N GLU A 3 -13.85 -32.19 -17.61
CA GLU A 3 -14.37 -32.35 -18.97
C GLU A 3 -14.62 -33.80 -19.34
N SER A 4 -13.74 -34.70 -18.91
CA SER A 4 -13.96 -36.15 -19.08
C SER A 4 -15.17 -36.62 -18.32
N GLU A 5 -15.32 -36.16 -17.07
CA GLU A 5 -16.49 -36.54 -16.24
C GLU A 5 -17.80 -35.97 -16.77
N ILE A 6 -17.82 -34.75 -17.30
CA ILE A 6 -18.98 -34.16 -17.98
C ILE A 6 -19.39 -35.02 -19.17
N THR A 7 -18.42 -35.44 -19.99
CA THR A 7 -18.68 -36.27 -21.18
C THR A 7 -19.27 -37.63 -20.79
N ASP A 8 -18.70 -38.27 -19.78
CA ASP A 8 -19.17 -39.58 -19.27
C ASP A 8 -20.61 -39.51 -18.68
N VAL A 9 -20.89 -38.45 -17.95
CA VAL A 9 -22.20 -38.21 -17.36
C VAL A 9 -23.22 -37.86 -18.44
N GLN A 10 -22.84 -37.11 -19.49
CA GLN A 10 -23.71 -36.84 -20.66
C GLN A 10 -24.08 -38.12 -21.40
N ILE A 11 -23.12 -39.00 -21.64
CA ILE A 11 -23.37 -40.30 -22.28
C ILE A 11 -24.32 -41.15 -21.44
N LYS A 12 -24.13 -41.16 -20.10
CA LYS A 12 -25.04 -41.87 -19.19
C LYS A 12 -26.44 -41.25 -19.17
N TYR A 13 -26.55 -39.93 -19.22
CA TYR A 13 -27.83 -39.22 -19.26
C TYR A 13 -28.62 -39.57 -20.51
N GLU A 14 -28.02 -39.53 -21.69
CA GLU A 14 -28.72 -39.87 -22.95
C GLU A 14 -29.21 -41.34 -22.96
N LYS A 15 -28.43 -42.28 -22.40
CA LYS A 15 -28.83 -43.69 -22.28
C LYS A 15 -30.00 -43.93 -21.33
N ILE A 16 -30.19 -43.12 -20.30
CA ILE A 16 -31.18 -43.31 -19.25
C ILE A 16 -32.42 -42.43 -19.45
N LYS A 17 -32.34 -41.41 -20.28
CA LYS A 17 -33.37 -40.39 -20.54
C LYS A 17 -34.75 -41.00 -20.89
N GLU A 18 -34.76 -42.11 -21.61
CA GLU A 18 -35.98 -42.79 -22.03
C GLU A 18 -36.48 -43.90 -21.06
N SER A 19 -35.60 -44.38 -20.14
CA SER A 19 -35.89 -45.53 -19.32
C SER A 19 -36.32 -45.24 -17.88
N SER A 20 -36.02 -44.04 -17.31
CA SER A 20 -36.37 -43.68 -15.95
C SER A 20 -36.37 -42.19 -15.70
N LYS A 21 -37.56 -41.57 -15.54
CA LYS A 21 -37.71 -40.12 -15.27
C LYS A 21 -36.94 -39.62 -14.02
N ASN A 22 -36.92 -40.40 -12.94
CA ASN A 22 -36.28 -39.98 -11.69
C ASN A 22 -34.73 -39.98 -11.80
N LYS A 23 -34.12 -41.02 -12.37
CA LYS A 23 -32.69 -41.12 -12.58
C LYS A 23 -32.18 -40.07 -13.61
N SER A 24 -32.99 -39.78 -14.62
CA SER A 24 -32.73 -38.74 -15.60
C SER A 24 -32.69 -37.34 -14.96
N ALA A 25 -33.58 -37.03 -14.02
CA ALA A 25 -33.63 -35.77 -13.30
C ALA A 25 -32.41 -35.55 -12.37
N GLU A 26 -31.94 -36.62 -11.69
CA GLU A 26 -30.74 -36.57 -10.86
C GLU A 26 -29.46 -36.32 -11.69
N LEU A 27 -29.30 -37.05 -12.78
CA LEU A 27 -28.18 -36.90 -13.70
C LEU A 27 -28.17 -35.52 -14.34
N LYS A 28 -29.33 -34.97 -14.67
CA LYS A 28 -29.43 -33.59 -15.18
C LYS A 28 -28.96 -32.54 -14.16
N ARG A 29 -29.39 -32.68 -12.90
CA ARG A 29 -28.90 -31.79 -11.81
C ARG A 29 -27.41 -31.93 -11.57
N TYR A 30 -26.84 -33.11 -11.71
CA TYR A 30 -25.43 -33.35 -11.57
C TYR A 30 -24.65 -32.71 -12.72
N LEU A 31 -25.12 -32.85 -13.96
CA LEU A 31 -24.56 -32.15 -15.14
C LEU A 31 -24.62 -30.63 -14.99
N GLU A 32 -25.70 -30.06 -14.50
CA GLU A 32 -25.81 -28.61 -14.24
C GLU A 32 -24.78 -28.14 -13.21
N LYS A 33 -24.53 -28.95 -12.16
CA LYS A 33 -23.49 -28.66 -11.17
C LYS A 33 -22.09 -28.76 -11.76
N LEU A 34 -21.78 -29.76 -12.56
CA LEU A 34 -20.49 -29.92 -13.23
C LEU A 34 -20.22 -28.80 -14.23
N ASN A 35 -21.23 -28.41 -15.03
CA ASN A 35 -21.09 -27.29 -15.94
C ASN A 35 -20.89 -25.97 -15.19
N LYS A 36 -21.54 -25.77 -14.07
CA LYS A 36 -21.33 -24.59 -13.22
C LYS A 36 -19.95 -24.58 -12.58
N LEU A 37 -19.42 -25.72 -12.17
CA LEU A 37 -18.06 -25.90 -11.74
C LEU A 37 -17.06 -25.60 -12.88
N LYS A 38 -17.32 -26.13 -14.08
CA LYS A 38 -16.52 -25.84 -15.27
C LYS A 38 -16.48 -24.35 -15.58
N GLU A 39 -17.62 -23.65 -15.54
CA GLU A 39 -17.68 -22.20 -15.73
C GLU A 39 -16.89 -21.44 -14.65
N LEU A 40 -16.96 -21.90 -13.40
CA LEU A 40 -16.15 -21.34 -12.32
C LEU A 40 -14.66 -21.55 -12.54
N PHE A 41 -14.24 -22.75 -13.02
CA PHE A 41 -12.85 -23.02 -13.38
C PHE A 41 -12.39 -22.21 -14.58
N TYR A 42 -13.21 -22.00 -15.62
CA TYR A 42 -12.87 -21.11 -16.72
C TYR A 42 -12.80 -19.62 -16.33
N ARG A 43 -13.61 -19.19 -15.34
CA ARG A 43 -13.47 -17.86 -14.73
C ARG A 43 -12.24 -17.75 -13.83
N LEU A 44 -11.69 -18.88 -13.39
CA LEU A 44 -10.44 -19.01 -12.65
C LEU A 44 -9.25 -19.35 -13.58
N GLU A 45 -9.36 -19.16 -14.90
CA GLU A 45 -8.17 -19.13 -15.73
C GLU A 45 -7.27 -17.97 -15.29
N LEU A 46 -6.38 -18.32 -14.35
CA LEU A 46 -5.32 -17.44 -13.90
C LEU A 46 -4.52 -17.04 -15.15
N SER A 47 -4.36 -15.77 -15.37
CA SER A 47 -3.45 -15.28 -16.40
C SER A 47 -2.05 -15.84 -16.14
N ASP A 48 -1.19 -15.88 -17.14
CA ASP A 48 0.20 -16.33 -16.93
C ASP A 48 0.90 -15.46 -15.89
N TYR A 49 0.52 -14.21 -15.79
CA TYR A 49 0.94 -13.27 -14.74
C TYR A 49 0.48 -13.72 -13.34
N ASP A 50 -0.78 -14.14 -13.17
CA ASP A 50 -1.28 -14.64 -11.88
C ASP A 50 -0.58 -15.93 -11.48
N LYS A 51 -0.28 -16.83 -12.45
CA LYS A 51 0.48 -18.05 -12.21
C LYS A 51 1.91 -17.73 -11.78
N GLU A 52 2.54 -16.73 -12.39
CA GLU A 52 3.85 -16.25 -12.01
C GLU A 52 3.83 -15.72 -10.57
N LEU A 53 2.85 -14.90 -10.21
CA LEU A 53 2.69 -14.40 -8.84
C LEU A 53 2.54 -15.53 -7.82
N LEU A 54 1.72 -16.53 -8.11
CA LEU A 54 1.47 -17.67 -7.20
C LEU A 54 2.70 -18.58 -7.02
N ASN A 55 3.53 -18.71 -8.05
CA ASN A 55 4.72 -19.57 -8.00
C ASN A 55 5.89 -18.89 -7.28
N ASN A 56 5.92 -17.56 -7.22
CA ASN A 56 6.99 -16.83 -6.57
C ASN A 56 6.85 -16.85 -5.04
N LYS A 57 7.99 -16.79 -4.36
CA LYS A 57 8.07 -16.83 -2.89
C LYS A 57 8.22 -15.45 -2.28
N ILE A 58 8.71 -14.51 -3.07
CA ILE A 58 8.93 -13.12 -2.64
C ILE A 58 8.20 -12.19 -3.60
N LEU A 59 7.27 -11.43 -3.05
CA LEU A 59 6.51 -10.40 -3.74
C LEU A 59 7.00 -9.01 -3.29
N ILE A 60 7.39 -8.20 -4.25
CA ILE A 60 7.76 -6.81 -4.01
C ILE A 60 6.64 -5.92 -4.54
N VAL A 61 6.01 -5.16 -3.65
CA VAL A 61 4.94 -4.22 -3.97
C VAL A 61 5.49 -2.81 -3.96
N VAL A 62 5.69 -2.23 -5.13
CA VAL A 62 6.12 -0.84 -5.26
C VAL A 62 4.95 0.07 -5.66
N GLY A 63 5.12 1.36 -5.51
CA GLY A 63 4.13 2.34 -5.96
C GLY A 63 4.34 3.69 -5.29
N LYS A 64 3.74 4.72 -5.85
CA LYS A 64 3.82 6.10 -5.35
C LYS A 64 3.31 6.22 -3.90
N ALA A 65 3.64 7.31 -3.24
CA ALA A 65 3.08 7.66 -1.95
C ALA A 65 1.54 7.76 -2.01
N GLY A 66 0.87 7.35 -0.92
CA GLY A 66 -0.58 7.46 -0.81
C GLY A 66 -1.41 6.57 -1.74
N ILE A 67 -0.78 5.67 -2.51
CA ILE A 67 -1.47 4.81 -3.48
C ILE A 67 -2.21 3.62 -2.86
N GLY A 68 -2.07 3.39 -1.55
CA GLY A 68 -2.82 2.36 -0.82
C GLY A 68 -2.07 1.08 -0.48
N LYS A 69 -0.73 1.01 -0.61
CA LYS A 69 0.07 -0.19 -0.29
C LYS A 69 -0.14 -0.68 1.15
N THR A 70 -0.05 0.22 2.12
CA THR A 70 -0.31 -0.08 3.54
C THR A 70 -1.72 -0.62 3.77
N GLN A 71 -2.71 -0.03 3.09
CA GLN A 71 -4.10 -0.49 3.18
C GLN A 71 -4.26 -1.89 2.55
N LEU A 72 -3.55 -2.18 1.46
CA LEU A 72 -3.53 -3.51 0.86
C LEU A 72 -3.01 -4.55 1.85
N PHE A 73 -1.86 -4.31 2.48
CA PHE A 73 -1.26 -5.25 3.44
C PHE A 73 -2.12 -5.43 4.70
N ALA A 74 -2.68 -4.33 5.22
CA ALA A 74 -3.60 -4.39 6.35
C ALA A 74 -4.88 -5.18 6.04
N ASN A 75 -5.50 -4.91 4.89
CA ASN A 75 -6.71 -5.62 4.46
C ASN A 75 -6.46 -7.12 4.24
N GLU A 76 -5.32 -7.47 3.64
CA GLU A 76 -4.94 -8.86 3.43
C GLU A 76 -4.72 -9.58 4.76
N SER A 77 -3.99 -8.95 5.69
CA SER A 77 -3.79 -9.50 7.05
C SER A 77 -5.12 -9.73 7.77
N ILE A 78 -6.04 -8.78 7.72
CA ILE A 78 -7.36 -8.89 8.35
C ILE A 78 -8.18 -10.00 7.67
N SER A 79 -8.12 -10.09 6.34
CA SER A 79 -8.83 -11.12 5.57
C SER A 79 -8.39 -12.53 5.97
N LEU A 80 -7.08 -12.74 6.07
CA LEU A 80 -6.50 -14.01 6.51
C LEU A 80 -6.91 -14.35 7.94
N LEU A 81 -6.82 -13.42 8.88
CA LEU A 81 -7.23 -13.60 10.26
C LEU A 81 -8.74 -13.97 10.37
N ASN A 82 -9.59 -13.29 9.61
CA ASN A 82 -11.02 -13.59 9.57
C ASN A 82 -11.33 -14.98 8.98
N ALA A 83 -10.44 -15.49 8.11
CA ALA A 83 -10.51 -16.84 7.57
C ALA A 83 -9.88 -17.90 8.49
N ASN A 84 -9.47 -17.55 9.72
CA ASN A 84 -8.66 -18.38 10.62
C ASN A 84 -7.36 -18.87 9.95
N GLU A 85 -6.71 -18.02 9.18
CA GLU A 85 -5.42 -18.25 8.57
C GLU A 85 -4.34 -17.39 9.25
N ASN A 86 -3.11 -17.85 9.23
CA ASN A 86 -2.02 -17.17 9.90
C ASN A 86 -1.32 -16.20 8.94
N ALA A 87 -0.95 -15.03 9.45
CA ALA A 87 -0.11 -14.05 8.76
C ALA A 87 0.74 -13.30 9.78
N LEU A 88 1.91 -12.84 9.38
CA LEU A 88 2.76 -11.96 10.17
C LEU A 88 2.85 -10.61 9.45
N LEU A 89 2.32 -9.55 10.06
CA LEU A 89 2.44 -8.19 9.55
C LEU A 89 3.47 -7.41 10.38
N ILE A 90 4.42 -6.80 9.70
CA ILE A 90 5.49 -5.98 10.27
C ILE A 90 5.45 -4.62 9.59
N ILE A 91 5.68 -3.55 10.34
CA ILE A 91 5.69 -2.19 9.84
C ILE A 91 7.12 -1.65 9.86
N GLY A 92 7.66 -1.29 8.70
CA GLY A 92 9.05 -0.83 8.55
C GLY A 92 9.36 0.43 9.35
N SER A 93 8.37 1.31 9.58
CA SER A 93 8.54 2.51 10.40
C SER A 93 8.82 2.23 11.88
N GLU A 94 8.67 0.99 12.35
CA GLU A 94 9.06 0.57 13.70
C GLU A 94 10.54 0.23 13.82
N CYS A 95 11.27 0.17 12.69
CA CYS A 95 12.72 -0.01 12.67
C CYS A 95 13.41 1.36 12.83
N LEU A 96 13.65 1.77 14.08
CA LEU A 96 14.02 3.15 14.45
C LEU A 96 15.50 3.35 14.77
N SER A 97 16.37 2.38 14.51
CA SER A 97 17.78 2.46 14.91
C SER A 97 18.75 2.05 13.80
N ASP A 98 20.05 2.23 14.04
CA ASP A 98 21.15 1.87 13.15
C ASP A 98 21.59 0.41 13.27
N ILE A 99 21.04 -0.33 14.23
CA ILE A 99 21.37 -1.75 14.39
C ILE A 99 20.75 -2.61 13.27
N ASN A 100 21.20 -3.82 13.15
CA ASN A 100 20.69 -4.77 12.16
C ASN A 100 19.15 -4.86 12.24
N ILE A 101 18.50 -4.80 11.09
CA ILE A 101 17.02 -4.87 11.00
C ILE A 101 16.48 -6.16 11.64
N LEU A 102 17.12 -7.31 11.45
CA LEU A 102 16.67 -8.57 12.04
C LEU A 102 16.67 -8.52 13.56
N GLU A 103 17.67 -7.85 14.14
CA GLU A 103 17.75 -7.63 15.60
C GLU A 103 16.65 -6.66 16.06
N GLN A 104 16.35 -5.60 15.28
CA GLN A 104 15.24 -4.72 15.57
C GLN A 104 13.90 -5.46 15.52
N LEU A 105 13.68 -6.30 14.50
CA LEU A 105 12.48 -7.13 14.39
C LEU A 105 12.35 -8.10 15.57
N LYS A 106 13.45 -8.74 15.96
CA LYS A 106 13.51 -9.59 17.16
C LYS A 106 13.04 -8.84 18.39
N ASN A 107 13.59 -7.64 18.61
CA ASN A 107 13.27 -6.82 19.77
C ASN A 107 11.82 -6.31 19.74
N ASN A 108 11.33 -5.84 18.59
CA ASN A 108 9.97 -5.35 18.42
C ASN A 108 8.93 -6.44 18.67
N LEU A 109 9.22 -7.66 18.21
CA LEU A 109 8.37 -8.84 18.45
C LEU A 109 8.60 -9.49 19.82
N ARG A 110 9.56 -8.99 20.62
CA ARG A 110 9.92 -9.51 21.96
C ARG A 110 10.28 -11.00 21.95
N LEU A 111 11.10 -11.40 20.95
CA LEU A 111 11.51 -12.78 20.79
C LEU A 111 12.75 -13.10 21.66
N ASP A 112 12.77 -14.29 22.25
CA ASP A 112 13.95 -14.82 22.98
C ASP A 112 14.92 -15.59 22.03
N PHE A 113 14.60 -15.67 20.74
CA PHE A 113 15.35 -16.37 19.69
C PHE A 113 15.49 -15.49 18.45
N GLU A 114 16.28 -15.89 17.45
CA GLU A 114 16.55 -15.07 16.28
C GLU A 114 15.31 -14.95 15.37
N PHE A 115 15.20 -13.83 14.65
CA PHE A 115 14.05 -13.59 13.77
C PHE A 115 13.96 -14.66 12.65
N GLU A 116 15.09 -15.20 12.20
CA GLU A 116 15.14 -16.26 11.21
C GLU A 116 14.46 -17.55 11.69
N ASP A 117 14.42 -17.81 13.00
CA ASP A 117 13.74 -18.97 13.56
C ASP A 117 12.21 -18.80 13.51
N VAL A 118 11.71 -17.56 13.49
CA VAL A 118 10.28 -17.29 13.24
C VAL A 118 9.85 -17.89 11.90
N ILE A 119 10.69 -17.78 10.86
CA ILE A 119 10.40 -18.33 9.54
C ILE A 119 10.24 -19.85 9.61
N ASP A 120 11.05 -20.53 10.40
CA ASP A 120 10.95 -21.98 10.61
C ASP A 120 9.68 -22.36 11.39
N ILE A 121 9.30 -21.57 12.38
CA ILE A 121 8.05 -21.75 13.13
C ILE A 121 6.84 -21.57 12.21
N LEU A 122 6.84 -20.51 11.38
CA LEU A 122 5.77 -20.25 10.42
C LEU A 122 5.66 -21.36 9.36
N GLU A 123 6.79 -21.96 8.96
CA GLU A 123 6.79 -23.12 8.05
C GLU A 123 6.09 -24.33 8.70
N VAL A 124 6.36 -24.63 9.96
CA VAL A 124 5.70 -25.72 10.70
C VAL A 124 4.21 -25.46 10.85
N ILE A 125 3.81 -24.20 11.13
CA ILE A 125 2.40 -23.79 11.18
C ILE A 125 1.73 -24.01 9.82
N GLY A 126 2.40 -23.61 8.72
CA GLY A 126 1.91 -23.80 7.37
C GLY A 126 1.78 -25.28 7.01
N GLU A 127 2.77 -26.09 7.35
CA GLU A 127 2.76 -27.55 7.13
C GLU A 127 1.60 -28.20 7.87
N THR A 128 1.39 -27.82 9.13
CA THR A 128 0.32 -28.40 9.97
C THR A 128 -1.07 -28.01 9.48
N SER A 129 -1.24 -26.78 9.01
CA SER A 129 -2.52 -26.27 8.52
C SER A 129 -2.78 -26.60 7.04
N GLY A 130 -1.73 -26.97 6.28
CA GLY A 130 -1.78 -27.12 4.82
C GLY A 130 -1.96 -25.80 4.06
N LYS A 131 -1.69 -24.65 4.71
CA LYS A 131 -1.93 -23.31 4.16
C LYS A 131 -0.66 -22.48 4.10
N ILE A 132 -0.62 -21.54 3.16
CA ILE A 132 0.47 -20.56 3.07
C ILE A 132 0.38 -19.58 4.25
N VAL A 133 1.53 -19.27 4.84
CA VAL A 133 1.68 -18.26 5.90
C VAL A 133 2.51 -17.09 5.35
N PRO A 134 1.89 -15.97 4.99
CA PRO A 134 2.62 -14.81 4.50
C PRO A 134 3.26 -14.01 5.64
N ILE A 135 4.48 -13.55 5.38
CA ILE A 135 5.16 -12.49 6.11
C ILE A 135 5.01 -11.23 5.28
N LEU A 136 4.33 -10.24 5.81
CA LEU A 136 4.05 -8.96 5.17
C LEU A 136 4.88 -7.89 5.87
N ILE A 137 5.83 -7.25 5.16
CA ILE A 137 6.63 -6.15 5.72
C ILE A 137 6.28 -4.88 4.95
N ASP A 138 5.50 -4.01 5.58
CA ASP A 138 5.03 -2.78 4.97
C ASP A 138 6.01 -1.63 5.14
N ALA A 139 6.09 -0.78 4.13
CA ALA A 139 6.76 0.52 4.15
C ALA A 139 8.25 0.46 4.58
N LEU A 140 9.06 -0.39 3.92
CA LEU A 140 10.50 -0.51 4.18
C LEU A 140 11.22 0.85 4.11
N ASN A 141 10.75 1.77 3.26
CA ASN A 141 11.29 3.11 3.10
C ASN A 141 11.04 4.03 4.30
N GLU A 142 10.19 3.65 5.25
CA GLU A 142 9.88 4.43 6.45
C GLU A 142 10.72 4.04 7.67
N SER A 143 11.57 3.01 7.55
CA SER A 143 12.58 2.70 8.56
C SER A 143 13.62 3.82 8.66
N TRP A 144 14.28 3.91 9.82
CA TRP A 144 15.29 4.96 10.07
C TRP A 144 16.40 5.01 9.00
N LYS A 145 16.87 3.84 8.56
CA LYS A 145 17.85 3.69 7.48
C LYS A 145 17.38 2.64 6.47
N PRO A 146 16.62 3.04 5.45
CA PRO A 146 16.10 2.10 4.43
C PRO A 146 17.18 1.25 3.74
N GLN A 147 18.41 1.78 3.63
CA GLN A 147 19.54 1.07 3.01
C GLN A 147 19.93 -0.21 3.76
N LEU A 148 19.63 -0.34 5.04
CA LEU A 148 19.91 -1.55 5.82
C LEU A 148 19.17 -2.77 5.26
N TRP A 149 18.04 -2.57 4.59
CA TRP A 149 17.29 -3.63 3.94
C TRP A 149 18.07 -4.33 2.82
N LYS A 150 19.04 -3.65 2.18
CA LYS A 150 19.93 -4.27 1.17
C LYS A 150 20.68 -5.49 1.69
N SER A 151 21.06 -5.48 2.96
CA SER A 151 21.78 -6.59 3.58
C SER A 151 20.84 -7.65 4.13
N VAL A 152 19.61 -7.29 4.47
CA VAL A 152 18.63 -8.17 5.12
C VAL A 152 17.80 -8.97 4.11
N LEU A 153 17.39 -8.34 3.01
CA LEU A 153 16.59 -9.02 1.98
C LEU A 153 17.25 -10.29 1.43
N PRO A 154 18.59 -10.34 1.17
CA PRO A 154 19.27 -11.58 0.79
C PRO A 154 19.20 -12.69 1.85
N ILE A 155 19.26 -12.32 3.13
CA ILE A 155 19.17 -13.29 4.23
C ILE A 155 17.76 -13.89 4.27
N LEU A 156 16.73 -13.03 4.22
CA LEU A 156 15.33 -13.48 4.18
C LEU A 156 15.05 -14.31 2.92
N TYR A 157 15.56 -13.89 1.76
CA TYR A 157 15.46 -14.67 0.53
C TYR A 157 16.01 -16.09 0.69
N LYS A 158 17.25 -16.20 1.18
CA LYS A 158 17.91 -17.51 1.37
C LYS A 158 17.11 -18.40 2.32
N LYS A 159 16.58 -17.82 3.40
CA LYS A 159 15.82 -18.57 4.41
C LYS A 159 14.46 -19.02 3.88
N ILE A 160 13.80 -18.22 3.03
CA ILE A 160 12.45 -18.49 2.52
C ILE A 160 12.47 -19.34 1.24
N SER A 161 13.53 -19.27 0.43
CA SER A 161 13.62 -19.97 -0.85
C SER A 161 13.35 -21.47 -0.76
N ASP A 162 13.78 -22.11 0.34
CA ASP A 162 13.59 -23.54 0.56
C ASP A 162 12.26 -23.90 1.25
N LYS A 163 11.49 -22.88 1.71
CA LYS A 163 10.22 -23.09 2.41
C LYS A 163 9.09 -23.38 1.45
N LYS A 164 8.20 -24.29 1.83
CA LYS A 164 7.02 -24.63 1.03
C LYS A 164 5.83 -23.75 1.35
N TYR A 165 5.63 -23.42 2.62
CA TYR A 165 4.43 -22.75 3.11
C TYR A 165 4.64 -21.28 3.44
N VAL A 166 5.87 -20.80 3.64
CA VAL A 166 6.13 -19.38 3.91
C VAL A 166 6.31 -18.59 2.62
N ARG A 167 5.74 -17.40 2.58
CA ARG A 167 5.90 -16.39 1.53
C ARG A 167 6.24 -15.05 2.15
N LEU A 168 7.01 -14.23 1.45
CA LEU A 168 7.34 -12.87 1.86
C LEU A 168 6.74 -11.88 0.89
N ALA A 169 6.03 -10.89 1.41
CA ALA A 169 5.68 -9.70 0.64
C ALA A 169 6.26 -8.46 1.33
N VAL A 170 6.88 -7.59 0.55
CA VAL A 170 7.44 -6.33 1.05
C VAL A 170 6.89 -5.16 0.27
N SER A 171 6.66 -4.04 0.94
CA SER A 171 6.22 -2.82 0.28
C SER A 171 7.18 -1.65 0.52
N PHE A 172 7.32 -0.81 -0.49
CA PHE A 172 8.01 0.47 -0.37
C PHE A 172 7.63 1.42 -1.53
N ARG A 173 8.03 2.69 -1.42
CA ARG A 173 7.81 3.67 -2.49
C ARG A 173 8.80 3.44 -3.63
N SER A 174 8.34 3.59 -4.87
CA SER A 174 9.13 3.31 -6.08
C SER A 174 10.47 4.06 -6.10
N GLU A 175 10.51 5.26 -5.55
CA GLU A 175 11.69 6.13 -5.47
C GLU A 175 12.82 5.52 -4.64
N TYR A 176 12.49 4.67 -3.67
CA TYR A 176 13.45 4.03 -2.77
C TYR A 176 14.02 2.70 -3.30
N GLN A 177 13.57 2.23 -4.45
CA GLN A 177 13.96 0.91 -4.98
C GLN A 177 15.48 0.71 -5.00
N LYS A 178 16.24 1.69 -5.49
CA LYS A 178 17.71 1.62 -5.56
C LYS A 178 18.38 1.62 -4.19
N SER A 179 17.77 2.21 -3.17
CA SER A 179 18.30 2.25 -1.81
C SER A 179 17.99 0.99 -1.00
N ILE A 180 16.87 0.34 -1.30
CA ILE A 180 16.35 -0.81 -0.54
C ILE A 180 16.76 -2.15 -1.16
N LEU A 181 16.66 -2.29 -2.49
CA LEU A 181 16.96 -3.55 -3.14
C LEU A 181 18.45 -3.76 -3.37
N PRO A 182 18.96 -4.98 -3.15
CA PRO A 182 20.28 -5.39 -3.63
C PRO A 182 20.37 -5.27 -5.17
N GLU A 183 21.57 -5.16 -5.68
CA GLU A 183 21.79 -5.19 -7.13
C GLU A 183 21.23 -6.49 -7.73
N ARG A 184 20.51 -6.35 -8.85
CA ARG A 184 19.90 -7.45 -9.59
C ARG A 184 18.95 -8.35 -8.77
N PHE A 185 18.45 -7.90 -7.62
CA PHE A 185 17.55 -8.69 -6.77
C PHE A 185 16.29 -9.15 -7.50
N LEU A 186 15.78 -8.34 -8.43
CA LEU A 186 14.61 -8.67 -9.25
C LEU A 186 14.88 -9.76 -10.31
N GLU A 187 16.14 -10.12 -10.55
CA GLU A 187 16.53 -11.20 -11.46
C GLU A 187 16.69 -12.54 -10.73
N TRP A 188 16.52 -12.55 -9.40
CA TRP A 188 16.65 -13.77 -8.60
C TRP A 188 15.42 -14.66 -8.77
N ASP A 189 15.62 -15.97 -8.74
CA ASP A 189 14.53 -16.93 -8.82
C ASP A 189 13.51 -16.72 -7.72
N ASN A 190 12.23 -16.94 -8.02
CA ASN A 190 11.13 -16.81 -7.08
C ASN A 190 10.92 -15.37 -6.48
N VAL A 191 11.45 -14.35 -7.14
CA VAL A 191 11.22 -12.94 -6.81
C VAL A 191 10.40 -12.30 -7.91
N VAL A 192 9.30 -11.63 -7.56
CA VAL A 192 8.46 -10.89 -8.50
C VAL A 192 8.15 -9.51 -7.95
N GLN A 193 8.11 -8.53 -8.83
CA GLN A 193 7.71 -7.16 -8.49
C GLN A 193 6.41 -6.79 -9.18
N ILE A 194 5.52 -6.17 -8.42
CA ILE A 194 4.32 -5.53 -8.96
C ILE A 194 4.31 -4.04 -8.62
N GLU A 195 3.75 -3.23 -9.49
CA GLU A 195 3.46 -1.84 -9.21
C GLU A 195 2.00 -1.68 -8.81
N HIS A 196 1.77 -1.19 -7.59
CA HIS A 196 0.43 -0.86 -7.12
C HIS A 196 0.00 0.49 -7.71
N MET A 197 -0.98 0.46 -8.60
CA MET A 197 -1.44 1.61 -9.39
C MET A 197 -2.66 2.32 -8.79
N GLY A 198 -3.03 2.03 -7.53
CA GLY A 198 -4.24 2.55 -6.91
C GLY A 198 -5.50 2.07 -7.61
N PHE A 199 -6.41 3.00 -7.90
CA PHE A 199 -7.68 2.70 -8.57
C PHE A 199 -7.65 2.86 -10.09
N ARG A 200 -6.46 2.91 -10.70
CA ARG A 200 -6.29 3.18 -12.13
C ARG A 200 -7.08 2.24 -13.04
N SER A 201 -7.24 0.98 -12.64
CA SER A 201 -8.01 0.00 -13.43
C SER A 201 -9.52 0.27 -13.41
N ASN A 202 -10.04 0.89 -12.34
CA ASN A 202 -11.47 1.16 -12.20
C ASN A 202 -11.75 2.41 -11.33
N PRO A 203 -11.30 3.60 -11.76
CA PRO A 203 -11.31 4.82 -10.94
C PRO A 203 -12.73 5.27 -10.58
N PHE A 204 -13.70 5.13 -11.50
CA PHE A 204 -15.06 5.61 -11.28
C PHE A 204 -15.85 4.74 -10.31
N ASP A 205 -15.67 3.43 -10.32
CA ASP A 205 -16.31 2.54 -9.35
C ASP A 205 -15.71 2.72 -7.95
N ALA A 206 -14.40 2.93 -7.86
CA ALA A 206 -13.74 3.28 -6.63
C ALA A 206 -14.28 4.60 -6.08
N ALA A 207 -14.33 5.65 -6.91
CA ALA A 207 -14.89 6.94 -6.52
C ALA A 207 -16.34 6.83 -6.04
N ARG A 208 -17.18 6.09 -6.75
CA ARG A 208 -18.58 5.87 -6.35
C ARG A 208 -18.67 5.21 -4.97
N LYS A 209 -17.84 4.21 -4.70
CA LYS A 209 -17.80 3.54 -3.38
C LYS A 209 -17.31 4.47 -2.28
N PHE A 210 -16.23 5.24 -2.54
CA PHE A 210 -15.70 6.21 -1.58
C PHE A 210 -16.72 7.31 -1.27
N LEU A 211 -17.27 7.98 -2.27
CA LEU A 211 -18.28 9.00 -2.10
C LEU A 211 -19.49 8.45 -1.36
N GLY A 212 -19.97 7.26 -1.72
CA GLY A 212 -21.08 6.59 -1.04
C GLY A 212 -20.78 6.31 0.44
N TYR A 213 -19.55 5.88 0.78
CA TYR A 213 -19.12 5.67 2.17
C TYR A 213 -19.15 6.98 3.00
N TYR A 214 -18.80 8.11 2.40
CA TYR A 214 -18.86 9.42 3.03
C TYR A 214 -20.24 10.11 2.91
N GLY A 215 -21.25 9.41 2.37
CA GLY A 215 -22.59 9.96 2.17
C GLY A 215 -22.69 11.02 1.08
N ILE A 216 -21.71 11.09 0.18
CA ILE A 216 -21.65 12.03 -0.92
C ILE A 216 -22.30 11.42 -2.15
N GLN A 217 -23.28 12.11 -2.74
CA GLN A 217 -23.92 11.62 -3.96
C GLN A 217 -22.97 11.73 -5.16
N PHE A 218 -22.71 10.60 -5.83
CA PHE A 218 -21.92 10.60 -7.05
C PHE A 218 -22.65 11.31 -8.20
N THR A 219 -22.03 12.32 -8.78
CA THR A 219 -22.53 13.06 -9.95
C THR A 219 -21.57 12.92 -11.13
N PRO A 220 -22.02 13.19 -12.38
CA PRO A 220 -21.12 13.18 -13.54
C PRO A 220 -19.91 14.12 -13.41
N LEU A 221 -20.02 15.20 -12.64
CA LEU A 221 -18.92 16.14 -12.41
C LEU A 221 -17.74 15.48 -11.70
N HIS A 222 -17.99 14.51 -10.83
CA HIS A 222 -16.92 13.73 -10.18
C HIS A 222 -16.06 12.92 -11.17
N MET A 223 -16.54 12.67 -12.39
CA MET A 223 -15.76 12.00 -13.42
C MET A 223 -14.62 12.86 -13.99
N PHE A 224 -14.69 14.18 -13.81
CA PHE A 224 -13.68 15.13 -14.30
C PHE A 224 -12.66 15.51 -13.23
N ILE A 225 -12.76 14.95 -12.03
CA ILE A 225 -11.77 15.19 -10.97
C ILE A 225 -10.46 14.51 -11.37
N SER A 226 -9.43 15.33 -11.52
CA SER A 226 -8.07 14.82 -11.70
C SER A 226 -7.60 14.04 -10.47
N ASN A 227 -6.75 13.02 -10.67
CA ASN A 227 -6.24 12.16 -9.61
C ASN A 227 -7.29 11.30 -8.86
N ILE A 228 -8.50 11.14 -9.39
CA ILE A 228 -9.54 10.28 -8.80
C ILE A 228 -9.07 8.81 -8.63
N GLU A 229 -8.06 8.41 -9.37
CA GLU A 229 -7.40 7.11 -9.28
C GLU A 229 -6.48 6.96 -8.06
N ASN A 230 -6.13 8.09 -7.41
CA ASN A 230 -5.28 8.09 -6.22
C ASN A 230 -6.14 7.95 -4.96
N PRO A 231 -6.00 6.85 -4.18
CA PRO A 231 -6.77 6.62 -2.96
C PRO A 231 -6.63 7.72 -1.91
N LEU A 232 -5.41 8.26 -1.74
CA LEU A 232 -5.17 9.33 -0.79
C LEU A 232 -5.91 10.60 -1.22
N PHE A 233 -5.77 11.00 -2.49
CA PHE A 233 -6.48 12.15 -3.03
C PHE A 233 -8.01 12.01 -2.83
N LEU A 234 -8.55 10.85 -3.22
CA LEU A 234 -9.99 10.60 -3.09
C LEU A 234 -10.45 10.62 -1.63
N THR A 235 -9.64 10.10 -0.71
CA THR A 235 -9.92 10.17 0.73
C THR A 235 -9.92 11.60 1.23
N LEU A 236 -8.91 12.39 0.85
CA LEU A 236 -8.82 13.80 1.24
C LEU A 236 -9.97 14.61 0.66
N TYR A 237 -10.31 14.39 -0.61
CA TYR A 237 -11.47 14.99 -1.26
C TYR A 237 -12.74 14.73 -0.47
N CYS A 238 -13.04 13.47 -0.17
CA CYS A 238 -14.24 13.10 0.57
C CYS A 238 -14.27 13.70 1.98
N LYS A 239 -13.12 13.77 2.67
CA LYS A 239 -13.03 14.34 4.03
C LYS A 239 -13.22 15.86 4.08
N THR A 240 -12.93 16.56 2.98
CA THR A 240 -13.06 18.03 2.89
C THR A 240 -14.32 18.48 2.16
N TYR A 241 -15.12 17.54 1.65
CA TYR A 241 -16.34 17.82 0.94
C TYR A 241 -17.35 18.52 1.86
N ARG A 242 -17.83 19.71 1.43
CA ARG A 242 -18.76 20.56 2.19
C ARG A 242 -20.16 20.64 1.55
N GLY A 243 -20.47 19.76 0.61
CA GLY A 243 -21.79 19.70 -0.05
C GLY A 243 -21.94 20.66 -1.23
N ASP A 244 -20.88 21.32 -1.63
CA ASP A 244 -20.83 22.24 -2.77
C ASP A 244 -19.99 21.68 -3.90
N GLU A 245 -20.24 22.14 -5.12
CA GLU A 245 -19.42 21.89 -6.29
C GLU A 245 -18.15 22.75 -6.20
N ALA A 246 -17.24 22.38 -5.31
CA ALA A 246 -16.00 23.10 -5.17
C ALA A 246 -15.06 22.76 -6.33
N GLU A 247 -14.56 23.79 -6.99
CA GLU A 247 -13.49 23.65 -7.97
C GLU A 247 -12.21 23.14 -7.29
N LEU A 248 -11.36 22.49 -8.07
CA LEU A 248 -10.13 21.88 -7.56
C LEU A 248 -9.26 22.83 -6.70
N PRO A 249 -9.05 24.11 -7.05
CA PRO A 249 -8.33 25.06 -6.19
C PRO A 249 -8.93 25.19 -4.79
N VAL A 250 -10.26 25.30 -4.70
CA VAL A 250 -10.96 25.40 -3.41
C VAL A 250 -10.79 24.15 -2.55
N LEU A 251 -10.69 22.97 -3.16
CA LEU A 251 -10.42 21.73 -2.44
C LEU A 251 -8.99 21.70 -1.87
N TYR A 252 -8.03 22.21 -2.61
CA TYR A 252 -6.66 22.36 -2.09
C TYR A 252 -6.60 23.34 -0.92
N ASP A 253 -7.26 24.49 -1.02
CA ASP A 253 -7.33 25.44 0.09
C ASP A 253 -7.92 24.79 1.35
N ARG A 254 -9.01 24.04 1.20
CA ARG A 254 -9.63 23.29 2.31
C ARG A 254 -8.72 22.21 2.88
N LEU A 255 -7.93 21.54 2.04
CA LEU A 255 -6.94 20.56 2.49
C LEU A 255 -5.86 21.22 3.34
N LEU A 256 -5.38 22.39 2.90
CA LEU A 256 -4.38 23.16 3.61
C LEU A 256 -4.94 23.72 4.93
N GLU A 257 -6.19 24.24 4.94
CA GLU A 257 -6.88 24.65 6.16
C GLU A 257 -6.97 23.49 7.17
N ASN A 258 -7.46 22.32 6.74
CA ASN A 258 -7.55 21.14 7.60
C ASN A 258 -6.18 20.65 8.12
N ALA A 259 -5.14 20.75 7.29
CA ALA A 259 -3.78 20.45 7.71
C ALA A 259 -3.27 21.45 8.73
N ASN A 260 -3.60 22.74 8.56
CA ASN A 260 -3.27 23.80 9.49
C ASN A 260 -3.89 23.56 10.88
N ASP A 261 -5.18 23.26 10.94
CA ASP A 261 -5.89 22.96 12.18
C ASP A 261 -5.27 21.78 12.93
N LYS A 262 -4.93 20.70 12.21
CA LYS A 262 -4.28 19.53 12.80
C LYS A 262 -2.86 19.82 13.28
N LEU A 263 -2.15 20.66 12.55
CA LEU A 263 -0.80 21.10 12.88
C LEU A 263 -0.79 21.86 14.19
N HIS A 264 -1.74 22.79 14.39
CA HIS A 264 -1.92 23.54 15.63
C HIS A 264 -2.16 22.61 16.83
N ILE A 265 -3.05 21.64 16.70
CA ILE A 265 -3.36 20.67 17.78
C ILE A 265 -2.12 19.86 18.17
N LYS A 266 -1.31 19.45 17.20
CA LYS A 266 -0.14 18.58 17.44
C LYS A 266 1.07 19.36 17.95
N LEU A 267 1.26 20.59 17.51
CA LEU A 267 2.39 21.44 17.88
C LEU A 267 2.14 22.27 19.15
N ALA A 268 0.90 22.37 19.61
CA ALA A 268 0.55 23.12 20.81
C ALA A 268 1.23 22.60 22.12
N ARG A 269 1.76 21.37 22.12
CA ARG A 269 2.42 20.78 23.29
C ARG A 269 3.95 20.92 23.36
N PRO A 270 4.72 20.90 22.26
CA PRO A 270 6.18 21.01 22.31
C PRO A 270 6.70 22.45 22.15
N ILE A 271 5.89 23.39 21.70
CA ILE A 271 6.33 24.74 21.34
C ILE A 271 5.84 25.76 22.39
N GLU A 272 6.33 25.65 23.60
CA GLU A 272 6.39 26.76 24.55
C GLU A 272 7.39 27.86 24.11
N THR A 273 7.72 27.94 22.82
CA THR A 273 8.69 28.87 22.30
C THR A 273 8.04 29.97 21.48
N ALA A 274 7.97 31.13 22.14
CA ALA A 274 8.04 32.46 21.53
C ALA A 274 7.03 32.77 20.39
N GLY A 275 5.84 33.25 20.73
CA GLY A 275 5.09 34.11 19.82
C GLY A 275 4.24 33.41 18.75
N TYR A 276 4.07 32.09 18.86
CA TYR A 276 3.21 31.33 17.98
C TYR A 276 1.74 31.50 18.38
N ASP A 277 0.96 32.11 17.51
CA ASP A 277 -0.50 32.21 17.66
C ASP A 277 -1.18 31.02 16.95
N GLN A 278 -1.99 30.27 17.68
CA GLN A 278 -2.74 29.13 17.14
C GLN A 278 -3.81 29.55 16.10
N SER A 279 -4.11 30.84 15.99
CA SER A 279 -5.03 31.37 14.98
C SER A 279 -4.36 31.65 13.64
N ASP A 280 -3.01 31.62 13.56
CA ASP A 280 -2.29 31.96 12.33
C ASP A 280 -2.37 30.81 11.32
N ASN A 281 -2.63 31.15 10.06
CA ASN A 281 -2.46 30.20 8.98
C ASN A 281 -0.97 30.07 8.62
N ILE A 282 -0.36 28.94 9.01
CA ILE A 282 1.07 28.68 8.82
C ILE A 282 1.32 27.81 7.60
N VAL A 283 0.41 26.87 7.33
CA VAL A 283 0.61 25.88 6.25
C VAL A 283 0.58 26.58 4.89
N LEU A 284 -0.36 27.48 4.65
CA LEU A 284 -0.51 28.15 3.36
C LEU A 284 0.71 28.98 2.97
N PRO A 285 1.26 29.89 3.82
CA PRO A 285 2.48 30.63 3.49
C PRO A 285 3.70 29.75 3.19
N ILE A 286 3.85 28.61 3.88
CA ILE A 286 4.93 27.66 3.63
C ILE A 286 4.76 26.99 2.27
N VAL A 287 3.55 26.51 1.96
CA VAL A 287 3.24 25.87 0.68
C VAL A 287 3.42 26.87 -0.48
N GLU A 288 2.96 28.11 -0.32
CA GLU A 288 3.17 29.18 -1.31
C GLU A 288 4.66 29.47 -1.55
N ALA A 289 5.47 29.56 -0.49
CA ALA A 289 6.89 29.79 -0.59
C ALA A 289 7.60 28.65 -1.32
N LEU A 290 7.27 27.39 -1.02
CA LEU A 290 7.79 26.22 -1.69
C LEU A 290 7.35 26.17 -3.17
N SER A 291 6.08 26.43 -3.46
CA SER A 291 5.54 26.48 -4.81
C SER A 291 6.22 27.56 -5.66
N LYS A 292 6.43 28.74 -5.07
CA LYS A 292 7.14 29.83 -5.73
C LYS A 292 8.60 29.44 -6.04
N GLN A 293 9.27 28.76 -5.12
CA GLN A 293 10.62 28.23 -5.32
C GLN A 293 10.64 27.19 -6.44
N ALA A 294 9.64 26.28 -6.49
CA ALA A 294 9.50 25.32 -7.56
C ALA A 294 9.35 25.97 -8.93
N LEU A 295 8.50 26.98 -9.04
CA LEU A 295 8.30 27.74 -10.28
C LEU A 295 9.56 28.49 -10.72
N LEU A 296 10.27 29.11 -9.79
CA LEU A 296 11.50 29.87 -10.09
C LEU A 296 12.67 28.97 -10.53
N THR A 297 12.78 27.78 -9.95
CA THR A 297 13.90 26.85 -10.20
C THR A 297 13.59 25.79 -11.24
N GLY A 298 12.31 25.58 -11.59
CA GLY A 298 11.84 24.46 -12.40
C GLY A 298 12.00 23.09 -11.72
N LYS A 299 12.36 23.08 -10.44
CA LYS A 299 12.52 21.84 -9.65
C LYS A 299 11.19 21.40 -9.08
N ARG A 300 10.90 20.11 -9.13
CA ARG A 300 9.74 19.49 -8.45
C ARG A 300 10.08 18.89 -7.10
N GLN A 301 11.36 18.80 -6.78
CA GLN A 301 11.89 18.25 -5.54
C GLN A 301 13.05 19.11 -5.05
N PHE A 302 13.17 19.24 -3.75
CA PHE A 302 14.16 20.11 -3.09
C PHE A 302 14.99 19.29 -2.11
N GLU A 303 16.28 19.61 -1.96
CA GLU A 303 17.04 19.11 -0.83
C GLU A 303 16.43 19.65 0.47
N LYS A 304 16.32 18.82 1.49
CA LYS A 304 15.71 19.21 2.77
C LYS A 304 16.41 20.42 3.39
N ASP A 305 17.72 20.48 3.26
CA ASP A 305 18.53 21.61 3.73
C ASP A 305 18.22 22.91 2.97
N GLU A 306 17.90 22.84 1.66
CA GLU A 306 17.45 24.02 0.88
C GLU A 306 16.13 24.57 1.44
N ILE A 307 15.20 23.68 1.80
CA ILE A 307 13.91 24.09 2.40
C ILE A 307 14.13 24.66 3.81
N GLU A 308 14.95 24.02 4.63
CA GLU A 308 15.27 24.47 5.99
C GLU A 308 15.93 25.86 6.00
N ALA A 309 16.66 26.22 4.94
CA ALA A 309 17.32 27.51 4.80
C ALA A 309 16.41 28.63 4.22
N MET A 310 15.16 28.33 3.87
CA MET A 310 14.28 29.33 3.26
C MET A 310 13.94 30.47 4.23
N PRO A 311 13.88 31.73 3.75
CA PRO A 311 13.57 32.90 4.58
C PRO A 311 12.20 32.84 5.28
N ILE A 312 11.26 32.07 4.75
CA ILE A 312 9.91 31.96 5.30
C ILE A 312 9.92 31.54 6.77
N TRP A 313 10.85 30.70 7.19
CA TRP A 313 10.93 30.22 8.58
C TRP A 313 11.28 31.35 9.54
N SER A 314 12.24 32.19 9.18
CA SER A 314 12.57 33.36 9.99
C SER A 314 11.46 34.41 9.98
N THR A 315 10.74 34.56 8.86
CA THR A 315 9.59 35.48 8.75
C THR A 315 8.45 35.05 9.65
N LEU A 316 8.20 33.74 9.76
CA LEU A 316 7.17 33.17 10.64
C LEU A 316 7.66 32.97 12.09
N GLY A 317 8.94 33.22 12.40
CA GLY A 317 9.52 32.95 13.71
C GLY A 317 9.57 31.47 14.10
N LEU A 318 9.62 30.57 13.13
CA LEU A 318 9.46 29.13 13.30
C LEU A 318 10.75 28.37 13.04
N ALA A 319 10.94 27.24 13.75
CA ALA A 319 11.98 26.28 13.44
C ALA A 319 11.52 25.35 12.27
N ALA A 320 12.29 25.32 11.17
CA ALA A 320 11.89 24.59 9.94
C ALA A 320 11.59 23.09 10.16
N ARG A 321 12.51 22.38 10.83
CA ARG A 321 12.46 20.91 10.95
C ARG A 321 11.15 20.33 11.53
N PRO A 322 10.63 20.81 12.66
CA PRO A 322 9.38 20.29 13.22
C PRO A 322 8.20 20.45 12.27
N PHE A 323 8.12 21.59 11.56
CA PHE A 323 7.06 21.89 10.64
C PHE A 323 7.14 21.05 9.37
N ILE A 324 8.33 20.94 8.75
CA ILE A 324 8.54 20.06 7.59
C ILE A 324 8.16 18.61 7.94
N THR A 325 8.62 18.12 9.10
CA THR A 325 8.28 16.77 9.56
C THR A 325 6.77 16.59 9.72
N GLN A 326 6.09 17.60 10.25
CA GLN A 326 4.63 17.52 10.43
C GLN A 326 3.87 17.62 9.11
N LEU A 327 4.31 18.47 8.15
CA LEU A 327 3.72 18.52 6.81
C LEU A 327 3.88 17.18 6.07
N ILE A 328 4.99 16.47 6.29
CA ILE A 328 5.19 15.11 5.76
C ILE A 328 4.19 14.14 6.40
N ARG A 329 3.97 14.21 7.71
CA ARG A 329 3.00 13.37 8.43
C ARG A 329 1.56 13.62 8.01
N GLU A 330 1.20 14.87 7.71
CA GLU A 330 -0.13 15.23 7.19
C GLU A 330 -0.27 14.94 5.68
N ASN A 331 0.76 14.38 5.05
CA ASN A 331 0.79 14.06 3.62
C ASN A 331 0.64 15.29 2.71
N ILE A 332 1.05 16.46 3.14
CA ILE A 332 1.22 17.64 2.27
C ILE A 332 2.52 17.54 1.49
N LEU A 333 3.57 17.11 2.17
CA LEU A 333 4.87 16.83 1.60
C LEU A 333 5.20 15.34 1.72
N HIS A 334 6.11 14.88 0.89
CA HIS A 334 6.81 13.59 1.01
C HIS A 334 8.29 13.80 1.02
N ASP A 335 9.02 12.91 1.67
CA ASP A 335 10.47 12.87 1.65
C ASP A 335 11.00 11.54 1.15
N TYR A 336 12.23 11.56 0.66
CA TYR A 336 13.00 10.36 0.30
C TYR A 336 14.49 10.68 0.35
N GLU A 337 15.30 9.62 0.50
CA GLU A 337 16.76 9.74 0.47
C GLU A 337 17.32 9.25 -0.87
N LEU A 338 18.18 10.04 -1.47
CA LEU A 338 18.92 9.68 -2.68
C LEU A 338 20.39 10.10 -2.54
N ASN A 339 21.31 9.15 -2.67
CA ASN A 339 22.76 9.38 -2.58
C ASN A 339 23.21 10.09 -1.29
N GLY A 340 22.59 9.75 -0.15
CA GLY A 340 22.91 10.33 1.16
C GLY A 340 22.35 11.73 1.39
N LYS A 341 21.50 12.23 0.50
CA LYS A 341 20.78 13.49 0.64
C LYS A 341 19.29 13.24 0.77
N ASN A 342 18.64 13.98 1.65
CA ASN A 342 17.18 13.94 1.83
C ASN A 342 16.52 14.98 0.92
N TYR A 343 15.55 14.53 0.17
CA TYR A 343 14.73 15.33 -0.72
C TYR A 343 13.30 15.39 -0.22
N VAL A 344 12.64 16.51 -0.48
CA VAL A 344 11.24 16.77 -0.14
C VAL A 344 10.51 17.23 -1.40
N TYR A 345 9.28 16.78 -1.60
CA TYR A 345 8.44 17.16 -2.71
C TYR A 345 6.95 17.18 -2.30
N PHE A 346 6.09 17.83 -3.08
CA PHE A 346 4.67 17.87 -2.82
C PHE A 346 4.01 16.50 -3.02
N SER A 347 3.08 16.16 -2.15
CA SER A 347 2.28 14.92 -2.23
C SER A 347 1.42 14.87 -3.50
N PHE A 348 1.06 16.02 -4.01
CA PHE A 348 0.25 16.17 -5.21
C PHE A 348 1.01 17.03 -6.23
N ASP A 349 1.22 16.51 -7.43
CA ASP A 349 1.92 17.21 -8.53
C ASP A 349 1.24 18.51 -8.97
N GLN A 350 0.07 18.79 -8.46
CA GLN A 350 -0.78 19.95 -8.82
C GLN A 350 -0.85 20.99 -7.69
N MET A 351 -0.22 20.76 -6.54
CA MET A 351 0.02 21.79 -5.53
C MET A 351 1.22 22.65 -5.92
#